data_790e9d89562a2674dbfa03a0de4e5404
#
_entry.id   790e9d89562a2674dbfa03a0de4e5404
#
_cell.length_a   1.000
_cell.length_b   1.000
_cell.length_c   1.000
_cell.angle_alpha   90.00
_cell.angle_beta   90.00
_cell.angle_gamma   90.00
#
_symmetry.space_group_name_H-M   'P 1'
#
loop_
_entity.id
_entity.type
_entity.pdbx_description
1 polymer ?
#
loop_
_entity_poly.entity_id
_entity_poly.type
_entity_poly.pdbx_seq_one_letter_code
_entity_poly.pdbx_strand_id
1 'polypeptide(L)'
;MVTTPQRTLLVASVSRATNDALAEAARVVDARVPAVEVRLDALEEAPDFPALRAAFGGRTLLATLRSRAEGGRFQGSTGEAAALLAAALDAGFDLVDVELARSGAGLLGLPGGRVVVSAHDLEGVPDDVEALAGRMEASGARYVKLVATARGLGDALRLLRLQSSRAGGRFTAFGMGEAGLLTRALSPCLGAALSFGAALPGEATAPGQLLASDLLDVYAVGRPRPVEALFALLGGRVSHSLSPALHNAAFEALGLPALYVPVALRSLREELPVLRGALSALGLPLGGASVTIPFKEEAARVAGAVEGSVGN
;
A
#
# COMPACT_ATOMS: atom_id res chain seq x y z
N MET A 1 20.00 -14.07 -9.94
CA MET A 1 20.70 -12.91 -9.31
C MET A 1 19.72 -12.29 -8.34
N VAL A 2 19.97 -12.36 -7.05
CA VAL A 2 19.19 -11.63 -6.04
C VAL A 2 19.56 -10.15 -6.21
N THR A 3 18.72 -9.40 -6.91
CA THR A 3 18.87 -7.93 -6.98
C THR A 3 18.69 -7.40 -5.57
N THR A 4 19.61 -6.56 -5.12
CA THR A 4 19.46 -5.83 -3.86
C THR A 4 18.08 -5.19 -3.86
N PRO A 5 17.20 -5.46 -2.88
CA PRO A 5 15.86 -4.93 -2.90
C PRO A 5 15.93 -3.40 -2.91
N GLN A 6 15.35 -2.80 -3.93
CA GLN A 6 15.26 -1.35 -4.01
C GLN A 6 14.47 -0.85 -2.80
N ARG A 7 14.95 0.22 -2.17
CA ARG A 7 14.34 0.76 -0.96
C ARG A 7 12.98 1.38 -1.30
N THR A 8 11.90 0.75 -0.87
CA THR A 8 10.53 1.29 -0.98
C THR A 8 10.43 2.61 -0.20
N LEU A 9 9.96 3.66 -0.85
CA LEU A 9 9.67 4.93 -0.18
C LEU A 9 8.34 4.82 0.56
N LEU A 10 8.38 4.90 1.89
CA LEU A 10 7.18 4.94 2.71
C LEU A 10 6.59 6.35 2.72
N VAL A 11 5.30 6.44 2.45
CA VAL A 11 4.52 7.66 2.38
C VAL A 11 3.41 7.63 3.43
N ALA A 12 3.37 8.60 4.35
CA ALA A 12 2.25 8.78 5.26
C ALA A 12 1.19 9.68 4.60
N SER A 13 -0.05 9.20 4.50
CA SER A 13 -1.16 9.97 3.95
C SER A 13 -1.81 10.82 5.04
N VAL A 14 -1.91 12.13 4.82
CA VAL A 14 -2.56 13.10 5.70
C VAL A 14 -3.74 13.74 4.98
N SER A 15 -4.89 13.76 5.64
CA SER A 15 -6.14 14.32 5.11
C SER A 15 -6.79 15.19 6.19
N ARG A 16 -6.93 16.49 5.95
CA ARG A 16 -7.51 17.49 6.87
C ARG A 16 -8.31 18.53 6.10
N ALA A 17 -9.25 19.17 6.80
CA ALA A 17 -10.12 20.18 6.23
C ALA A 17 -9.46 21.58 6.13
N THR A 18 -8.45 21.86 6.95
CA THR A 18 -7.81 23.20 7.00
C THR A 18 -6.28 23.10 6.94
N ASN A 19 -5.64 24.19 6.49
CA ASN A 19 -4.18 24.31 6.47
C ASN A 19 -3.56 24.19 7.87
N ASP A 20 -4.20 24.80 8.87
CA ASP A 20 -3.75 24.70 10.27
C ASP A 20 -3.78 23.27 10.77
N ALA A 21 -4.85 22.52 10.51
CA ALA A 21 -4.96 21.13 10.90
C ALA A 21 -3.93 20.22 10.15
N LEU A 22 -3.58 20.55 8.90
CA LEU A 22 -2.48 19.89 8.19
C LEU A 22 -1.13 20.21 8.83
N ALA A 23 -0.90 21.46 9.22
CA ALA A 23 0.34 21.88 9.90
C ALA A 23 0.47 21.24 11.30
N GLU A 24 -0.63 21.06 12.01
CA GLU A 24 -0.65 20.31 13.28
C GLU A 24 -0.34 18.83 13.07
N ALA A 25 -0.91 18.21 12.03
CA ALA A 25 -0.62 16.83 11.68
C ALA A 25 0.86 16.62 11.39
N ALA A 26 1.55 17.60 10.81
CA ALA A 26 2.98 17.53 10.54
C ALA A 26 3.84 17.29 11.79
N ARG A 27 3.37 17.72 12.96
CA ARG A 27 4.08 17.60 14.26
C ARG A 27 3.96 16.19 14.84
N VAL A 28 2.90 15.46 14.47
CA VAL A 28 2.58 14.13 15.03
C VAL A 28 2.83 12.98 14.08
N VAL A 29 3.04 13.27 12.79
CA VAL A 29 3.52 12.24 11.84
C VAL A 29 4.88 11.72 12.31
N ASP A 30 5.01 10.40 12.42
CA ASP A 30 6.26 9.75 12.84
C ASP A 30 7.47 10.31 12.09
N ALA A 31 8.44 10.82 12.84
CA ALA A 31 9.63 11.49 12.28
C ALA A 31 10.47 10.57 11.38
N ARG A 32 10.35 9.26 11.53
CA ARG A 32 11.03 8.24 10.72
C ARG A 32 10.44 8.08 9.31
N VAL A 33 9.20 8.57 9.09
CA VAL A 33 8.54 8.50 7.78
C VAL A 33 9.15 9.53 6.84
N PRO A 34 9.77 9.10 5.73
CA PRO A 34 10.53 9.99 4.85
C PRO A 34 9.67 10.85 3.91
N ALA A 35 8.44 10.43 3.66
CA ALA A 35 7.56 11.12 2.72
C ALA A 35 6.14 11.28 3.27
N VAL A 36 5.47 12.36 2.88
CA VAL A 36 4.08 12.66 3.26
C VAL A 36 3.26 12.98 2.02
N GLU A 37 2.12 12.31 1.89
CA GLU A 37 1.06 12.64 0.94
C GLU A 37 0.08 13.60 1.61
N VAL A 38 -0.07 14.80 1.04
CA VAL A 38 -1.06 15.79 1.46
C VAL A 38 -2.29 15.70 0.56
N ARG A 39 -3.43 15.33 1.12
CA ARG A 39 -4.72 15.18 0.42
C ARG A 39 -5.39 16.54 0.25
N LEU A 40 -5.07 17.25 -0.83
CA LEU A 40 -5.62 18.57 -1.15
C LEU A 40 -7.14 18.53 -1.40
N ASP A 41 -7.66 17.41 -1.86
CA ASP A 41 -9.10 17.22 -2.10
C ASP A 41 -9.94 17.20 -0.80
N ALA A 42 -9.30 17.10 0.35
CA ALA A 42 -9.96 17.15 1.65
C ALA A 42 -10.03 18.58 2.22
N LEU A 43 -9.21 19.51 1.71
CA LEU A 43 -9.24 20.90 2.16
C LEU A 43 -10.55 21.59 1.77
N GLU A 44 -11.10 22.36 2.70
CA GLU A 44 -12.30 23.18 2.54
C GLU A 44 -11.94 24.66 2.26
N GLU A 45 -10.66 24.96 2.15
CA GLU A 45 -10.08 26.26 1.88
C GLU A 45 -8.94 26.17 0.86
N ALA A 46 -8.47 27.30 0.35
CA ALA A 46 -7.34 27.33 -0.56
C ALA A 46 -6.06 26.81 0.13
N PRO A 47 -5.26 25.96 -0.53
CA PRO A 47 -4.01 25.48 0.05
C PRO A 47 -3.00 26.59 0.28
N ASP A 48 -2.46 26.70 1.49
CA ASP A 48 -1.27 27.52 1.78
C ASP A 48 0.00 26.65 1.57
N PHE A 49 0.38 26.47 0.32
CA PHE A 49 1.52 25.61 -0.03
C PHE A 49 2.83 26.01 0.65
N PRO A 50 3.22 27.30 0.76
CA PRO A 50 4.42 27.71 1.50
C PRO A 50 4.39 27.29 2.97
N ALA A 51 3.26 27.53 3.66
CA ALA A 51 3.10 27.13 5.05
C ALA A 51 3.14 25.61 5.22
N LEU A 52 2.48 24.86 4.34
CA LEU A 52 2.52 23.39 4.35
C LEU A 52 3.94 22.86 4.10
N ARG A 53 4.67 23.43 3.10
CA ARG A 53 6.07 23.05 2.85
C ARG A 53 6.94 23.29 4.09
N ALA A 54 6.76 24.42 4.76
CA ALA A 54 7.50 24.73 5.99
C ALA A 54 7.16 23.78 7.14
N ALA A 55 5.87 23.47 7.33
CA ALA A 55 5.40 22.60 8.42
C ALA A 55 5.95 21.17 8.33
N PHE A 56 6.00 20.60 7.13
CA PHE A 56 6.50 19.23 6.94
C PHE A 56 8.03 19.12 6.82
N GLY A 57 8.75 20.25 6.84
CA GLY A 57 10.20 20.29 6.91
C GLY A 57 10.90 19.60 5.73
N GLY A 58 11.95 18.82 6.00
CA GLY A 58 12.78 18.15 4.99
C GLY A 58 12.18 16.86 4.40
N ARG A 59 10.93 16.50 4.70
CA ARG A 59 10.28 15.32 4.12
C ARG A 59 9.98 15.51 2.63
N THR A 60 9.99 14.43 1.88
CA THR A 60 9.43 14.42 0.53
C THR A 60 7.92 14.65 0.59
N LEU A 61 7.43 15.69 -0.09
CA LEU A 61 5.99 15.99 -0.14
C LEU A 61 5.38 15.59 -1.47
N LEU A 62 4.28 14.85 -1.38
CA LEU A 62 3.43 14.47 -2.49
C LEU A 62 2.08 15.20 -2.35
N ALA A 63 1.74 16.06 -3.31
CA ALA A 63 0.43 16.68 -3.38
C ALA A 63 -0.53 15.77 -4.16
N THR A 64 -1.66 15.41 -3.53
CA THR A 64 -2.68 14.53 -4.13
C THR A 64 -4.02 15.24 -4.16
N LEU A 65 -4.61 15.30 -5.36
CA LEU A 65 -5.93 15.84 -5.61
C LEU A 65 -6.85 14.75 -6.14
N ARG A 66 -7.36 13.89 -5.23
CA ARG A 66 -8.15 12.71 -5.59
C ARG A 66 -9.57 13.07 -6.01
N SER A 67 -9.96 12.62 -7.21
CA SER A 67 -11.31 12.81 -7.74
C SER A 67 -12.35 11.95 -7.03
N ARG A 68 -13.62 12.33 -7.13
CA ARG A 68 -14.74 11.51 -6.66
C ARG A 68 -14.81 10.15 -7.33
N ALA A 69 -14.47 10.09 -8.62
CA ALA A 69 -14.47 8.84 -9.37
C ALA A 69 -13.47 7.82 -8.80
N GLU A 70 -12.38 8.30 -8.19
CA GLU A 70 -11.36 7.46 -7.57
C GLU A 70 -11.39 7.52 -6.02
N GLY A 71 -12.54 7.86 -5.42
CA GLY A 71 -12.78 7.79 -3.97
C GLY A 71 -12.34 9.02 -3.17
N GLY A 72 -12.03 10.14 -3.82
CA GLY A 72 -11.73 11.41 -3.17
C GLY A 72 -12.90 12.38 -3.14
N ARG A 73 -12.59 13.68 -3.00
CA ARG A 73 -13.59 14.75 -2.90
C ARG A 73 -13.50 15.78 -4.03
N PHE A 74 -12.44 15.77 -4.84
CA PHE A 74 -12.26 16.75 -5.91
C PHE A 74 -13.28 16.59 -7.03
N GLN A 75 -13.89 17.72 -7.44
CA GLN A 75 -14.90 17.78 -8.48
C GLN A 75 -14.56 18.78 -9.61
N GLY A 76 -13.43 19.46 -9.48
CA GLY A 76 -13.00 20.45 -10.45
C GLY A 76 -12.60 19.83 -11.80
N SER A 77 -12.41 20.70 -12.76
CA SER A 77 -11.96 20.35 -14.11
C SER A 77 -10.51 19.86 -14.15
N THR A 78 -10.12 19.25 -15.25
CA THR A 78 -8.73 18.86 -15.52
C THR A 78 -7.78 20.05 -15.49
N GLY A 79 -8.22 21.24 -15.99
CA GLY A 79 -7.42 22.47 -15.96
C GLY A 79 -7.19 23.00 -14.54
N GLU A 80 -8.22 22.98 -13.69
CA GLU A 80 -8.08 23.35 -12.27
C GLU A 80 -7.15 22.39 -11.53
N ALA A 81 -7.24 21.09 -11.80
CA ALA A 81 -6.33 20.11 -11.21
C ALA A 81 -4.88 20.38 -11.64
N ALA A 82 -4.64 20.64 -12.93
CA ALA A 82 -3.31 20.96 -13.45
C ALA A 82 -2.73 22.22 -12.80
N ALA A 83 -3.54 23.28 -12.66
CA ALA A 83 -3.11 24.53 -12.04
C ALA A 83 -2.76 24.36 -10.54
N LEU A 84 -3.59 23.64 -9.78
CA LEU A 84 -3.32 23.38 -8.35
C LEU A 84 -2.07 22.53 -8.15
N LEU A 85 -1.90 21.47 -8.94
CA LEU A 85 -0.72 20.60 -8.85
C LEU A 85 0.56 21.30 -9.30
N ALA A 86 0.49 22.17 -10.31
CA ALA A 86 1.60 23.03 -10.72
C ALA A 86 1.99 23.99 -9.59
N ALA A 87 1.02 24.67 -8.98
CA ALA A 87 1.27 25.59 -7.86
C ALA A 87 1.91 24.87 -6.66
N ALA A 88 1.52 23.62 -6.36
CA ALA A 88 2.19 22.81 -5.34
C ALA A 88 3.67 22.57 -5.69
N LEU A 89 3.97 22.20 -6.94
CA LEU A 89 5.35 22.01 -7.40
C LEU A 89 6.19 23.30 -7.31
N ASP A 90 5.61 24.43 -7.68
CA ASP A 90 6.28 25.74 -7.64
C ASP A 90 6.57 26.17 -6.20
N ALA A 91 5.71 25.80 -5.25
CA ALA A 91 5.89 26.05 -3.82
C ALA A 91 6.82 25.04 -3.12
N GLY A 92 7.45 24.12 -3.87
CA GLY A 92 8.47 23.22 -3.35
C GLY A 92 7.96 21.85 -2.89
N PHE A 93 6.75 21.43 -3.25
CA PHE A 93 6.38 20.01 -3.16
C PHE A 93 7.24 19.21 -4.13
N ASP A 94 7.68 18.03 -3.73
CA ASP A 94 8.61 17.22 -4.51
C ASP A 94 7.90 16.44 -5.61
N LEU A 95 6.69 15.98 -5.34
CA LEU A 95 5.88 15.11 -6.19
C LEU A 95 4.43 15.57 -6.24
N VAL A 96 3.75 15.21 -7.32
CA VAL A 96 2.29 15.36 -7.47
C VAL A 96 1.67 14.06 -7.97
N ASP A 97 0.47 13.74 -7.50
CA ASP A 97 -0.31 12.58 -7.96
C ASP A 97 -1.26 13.00 -9.08
N VAL A 98 -1.15 12.35 -10.22
CA VAL A 98 -1.98 12.60 -11.42
C VAL A 98 -2.73 11.32 -11.77
N GLU A 99 -4.05 11.37 -11.71
CA GLU A 99 -4.91 10.25 -12.11
C GLU A 99 -4.78 9.98 -13.61
N LEU A 100 -4.55 8.73 -14.00
CA LEU A 100 -4.45 8.33 -15.39
C LEU A 100 -5.67 8.75 -16.20
N ALA A 101 -6.87 8.59 -15.63
CA ALA A 101 -8.12 8.97 -16.28
C ALA A 101 -8.21 10.47 -16.62
N ARG A 102 -7.48 11.33 -15.90
CA ARG A 102 -7.42 12.78 -16.11
C ARG A 102 -6.20 13.22 -16.91
N SER A 103 -5.16 12.36 -16.99
CA SER A 103 -3.85 12.75 -17.53
C SER A 103 -3.89 13.10 -19.02
N GLY A 104 -4.87 12.60 -19.76
CA GLY A 104 -4.84 12.70 -21.21
C GLY A 104 -3.52 12.14 -21.77
N ALA A 105 -3.02 12.73 -22.85
CA ALA A 105 -1.78 12.29 -23.48
C ALA A 105 -0.50 12.83 -22.83
N GLY A 106 -0.56 13.65 -21.76
CA GLY A 106 0.65 14.38 -21.32
C GLY A 106 0.76 14.73 -19.84
N LEU A 107 0.29 13.90 -18.90
CA LEU A 107 0.44 14.14 -17.46
C LEU A 107 0.04 15.57 -17.04
N LEU A 108 -1.02 16.12 -17.62
CA LEU A 108 -1.50 17.50 -17.43
C LEU A 108 -0.45 18.59 -17.81
N GLY A 109 0.55 18.26 -18.63
CA GLY A 109 1.66 19.16 -18.93
C GLY A 109 2.70 19.32 -17.82
N LEU A 110 2.58 18.54 -16.75
CA LEU A 110 3.50 18.59 -15.61
C LEU A 110 4.79 17.78 -15.89
N PRO A 111 5.94 18.14 -15.28
CA PRO A 111 7.20 17.45 -15.51
C PRO A 111 7.13 16.00 -15.00
N GLY A 112 7.21 15.01 -15.90
CA GLY A 112 7.05 13.58 -15.59
C GLY A 112 7.97 13.09 -14.48
N GLY A 113 9.18 13.63 -14.35
CA GLY A 113 10.13 13.32 -13.27
C GLY A 113 9.65 13.71 -11.86
N ARG A 114 8.54 14.44 -11.74
CA ARG A 114 7.90 14.84 -10.47
C ARG A 114 6.47 14.31 -10.34
N VAL A 115 6.05 13.38 -11.21
CA VAL A 115 4.69 12.85 -11.21
C VAL A 115 4.65 11.41 -10.71
N VAL A 116 3.67 11.14 -9.86
CA VAL A 116 3.14 9.80 -9.56
C VAL A 116 1.88 9.66 -10.41
N VAL A 117 1.90 8.84 -11.46
CA VAL A 117 0.65 8.53 -12.18
C VAL A 117 -0.10 7.47 -11.39
N SER A 118 -1.38 7.71 -11.11
CA SER A 118 -2.20 6.82 -10.31
C SER A 118 -3.46 6.35 -11.02
N ALA A 119 -3.97 5.18 -10.63
CA ALA A 119 -5.29 4.68 -10.97
C ALA A 119 -5.86 3.92 -9.77
N HIS A 120 -7.13 4.20 -9.41
CA HIS A 120 -7.83 3.53 -8.31
C HIS A 120 -9.14 2.94 -8.83
N ASP A 121 -9.25 1.62 -8.78
CA ASP A 121 -10.50 0.93 -9.06
C ASP A 121 -11.18 0.54 -7.74
N LEU A 122 -12.33 1.17 -7.46
CA LEU A 122 -13.07 0.98 -6.22
C LEU A 122 -13.94 -0.27 -6.24
N GLU A 123 -14.21 -0.81 -7.43
CA GLU A 123 -15.08 -1.96 -7.60
C GLU A 123 -14.32 -3.29 -7.56
N GLY A 124 -13.12 -3.36 -8.11
CA GLY A 124 -12.37 -4.62 -8.15
C GLY A 124 -11.03 -4.51 -8.88
N VAL A 125 -10.36 -5.63 -9.05
CA VAL A 125 -9.17 -5.69 -9.90
C VAL A 125 -9.62 -5.83 -11.35
N PRO A 126 -9.35 -4.86 -12.24
CA PRO A 126 -9.77 -4.93 -13.64
C PRO A 126 -9.27 -6.19 -14.35
N ASP A 127 -10.06 -6.73 -15.27
CA ASP A 127 -9.63 -7.90 -16.04
C ASP A 127 -8.40 -7.60 -16.90
N ASP A 128 -8.30 -6.37 -17.44
CA ASP A 128 -7.19 -5.86 -18.24
C ASP A 128 -6.09 -5.16 -17.41
N VAL A 129 -5.94 -5.50 -16.12
CA VAL A 129 -5.01 -4.83 -15.19
C VAL A 129 -3.58 -4.76 -15.70
N GLU A 130 -3.11 -5.75 -16.47
CA GLU A 130 -1.80 -5.76 -17.12
C GLU A 130 -1.69 -4.67 -18.20
N ALA A 131 -2.73 -4.52 -19.03
CA ALA A 131 -2.79 -3.49 -20.06
C ALA A 131 -2.91 -2.09 -19.43
N LEU A 132 -3.70 -1.95 -18.35
CA LEU A 132 -3.78 -0.72 -17.57
C LEU A 132 -2.41 -0.31 -17.03
N ALA A 133 -1.69 -1.25 -16.40
CA ALA A 133 -0.34 -1.01 -15.90
C ALA A 133 0.62 -0.57 -17.02
N GLY A 134 0.55 -1.22 -18.20
CA GLY A 134 1.34 -0.84 -19.37
C GLY A 134 1.04 0.61 -19.84
N ARG A 135 -0.23 1.02 -19.87
CA ARG A 135 -0.60 2.41 -20.20
C ARG A 135 -0.05 3.41 -19.17
N MET A 136 -0.11 3.06 -17.87
CA MET A 136 0.44 3.90 -16.82
C MET A 136 1.96 4.05 -16.95
N GLU A 137 2.68 2.97 -17.22
CA GLU A 137 4.12 2.98 -17.43
C GLU A 137 4.54 3.80 -18.66
N ALA A 138 3.74 3.76 -19.72
CA ALA A 138 3.98 4.52 -20.95
C ALA A 138 3.79 6.04 -20.76
N SER A 139 3.17 6.49 -19.67
CA SER A 139 2.94 7.92 -19.38
C SER A 139 4.24 8.74 -19.20
N GLY A 140 5.36 8.10 -18.90
CA GLY A 140 6.62 8.78 -18.59
C GLY A 140 6.71 9.36 -17.18
N ALA A 141 5.74 9.06 -16.30
CA ALA A 141 5.77 9.47 -14.89
C ALA A 141 6.94 8.83 -14.14
N ARG A 142 7.43 9.50 -13.10
CA ARG A 142 8.49 8.98 -12.20
C ARG A 142 8.06 7.72 -11.48
N TYR A 143 6.83 7.70 -10.96
CA TYR A 143 6.26 6.56 -10.26
C TYR A 143 4.90 6.20 -10.82
N VAL A 144 4.57 4.91 -10.74
CA VAL A 144 3.27 4.34 -11.11
C VAL A 144 2.62 3.75 -9.86
N LYS A 145 1.38 4.16 -9.57
CA LYS A 145 0.60 3.72 -8.41
C LYS A 145 -0.72 3.14 -8.87
N LEU A 146 -0.83 1.81 -8.90
CA LEU A 146 -2.06 1.10 -9.24
C LEU A 146 -2.70 0.55 -7.98
N VAL A 147 -3.93 0.92 -7.71
CA VAL A 147 -4.69 0.51 -6.54
C VAL A 147 -6.04 -0.03 -6.98
N ALA A 148 -6.46 -1.18 -6.43
CA ALA A 148 -7.76 -1.74 -6.74
C ALA A 148 -8.37 -2.40 -5.49
N THR A 149 -9.68 -2.47 -5.41
CA THR A 149 -10.36 -3.22 -4.35
C THR A 149 -10.12 -4.72 -4.54
N ALA A 150 -9.47 -5.36 -3.58
CA ALA A 150 -9.32 -6.81 -3.57
C ALA A 150 -10.55 -7.45 -2.91
N ARG A 151 -11.39 -8.08 -3.72
CA ARG A 151 -12.63 -8.73 -3.25
C ARG A 151 -12.39 -10.07 -2.56
N GLY A 152 -11.18 -10.64 -2.72
CA GLY A 152 -10.78 -11.92 -2.13
C GLY A 152 -9.33 -12.24 -2.42
N LEU A 153 -8.90 -13.44 -2.01
CA LEU A 153 -7.53 -13.91 -2.19
C LEU A 153 -7.07 -13.86 -3.67
N GLY A 154 -7.94 -14.27 -4.60
CA GLY A 154 -7.62 -14.27 -6.03
C GLY A 154 -7.17 -12.91 -6.54
N ASP A 155 -7.89 -11.84 -6.17
CA ASP A 155 -7.56 -10.47 -6.53
C ASP A 155 -6.24 -10.01 -5.90
N ALA A 156 -6.04 -10.31 -4.62
CA ALA A 156 -4.78 -10.01 -3.94
C ALA A 156 -3.58 -10.67 -4.63
N LEU A 157 -3.72 -11.94 -5.01
CA LEU A 157 -2.67 -12.68 -5.71
C LEU A 157 -2.42 -12.16 -7.14
N ARG A 158 -3.45 -11.68 -7.84
CA ARG A 158 -3.28 -11.01 -9.15
C ARG A 158 -2.44 -9.75 -9.00
N LEU A 159 -2.75 -8.90 -8.00
CA LEU A 159 -1.98 -7.69 -7.73
C LEU A 159 -0.53 -7.99 -7.32
N LEU A 160 -0.27 -9.02 -6.51
CA LEU A 160 1.09 -9.43 -6.15
C LEU A 160 1.90 -9.94 -7.34
N ARG A 161 1.28 -10.71 -8.24
CA ARG A 161 1.92 -11.14 -9.49
C ARG A 161 2.25 -9.96 -10.39
N LEU A 162 1.31 -9.03 -10.54
CA LEU A 162 1.50 -7.78 -11.27
C LEU A 162 2.69 -6.99 -10.69
N GLN A 163 2.74 -6.83 -9.35
CA GLN A 163 3.84 -6.16 -8.67
C GLN A 163 5.17 -6.86 -8.92
N SER A 164 5.22 -8.17 -8.75
CA SER A 164 6.44 -8.97 -8.92
C SER A 164 6.97 -8.92 -10.36
N SER A 165 6.10 -8.94 -11.36
CA SER A 165 6.49 -8.85 -12.78
C SER A 165 7.07 -7.49 -13.16
N ARG A 166 6.89 -6.46 -12.33
CA ARG A 166 7.36 -5.06 -12.52
C ARG A 166 8.30 -4.61 -11.41
N ALA A 167 8.90 -5.54 -10.70
CA ALA A 167 9.91 -5.24 -9.70
C ALA A 167 11.07 -4.46 -10.32
N GLY A 168 11.53 -3.43 -9.65
CA GLY A 168 12.74 -2.74 -10.10
C GLY A 168 12.61 -1.27 -10.39
N GLY A 169 11.75 -0.54 -9.65
CA GLY A 169 12.09 0.83 -9.60
C GLY A 169 11.02 1.88 -9.51
N ARG A 170 9.93 1.80 -10.23
CA ARG A 170 8.95 2.88 -10.25
C ARG A 170 7.49 2.44 -10.11
N PHE A 171 7.25 1.13 -10.11
CA PHE A 171 5.91 0.57 -10.08
C PHE A 171 5.48 0.18 -8.67
N THR A 172 4.22 0.44 -8.35
CA THR A 172 3.56 0.02 -7.11
C THR A 172 2.15 -0.43 -7.41
N ALA A 173 1.81 -1.66 -7.00
CA ALA A 173 0.45 -2.19 -7.01
C ALA A 173 0.10 -2.78 -5.65
N PHE A 174 -1.09 -2.43 -5.15
CA PHE A 174 -1.66 -3.03 -3.93
C PHE A 174 -3.18 -2.93 -3.90
N GLY A 175 -3.79 -3.72 -3.01
CA GLY A 175 -5.24 -3.79 -2.85
C GLY A 175 -5.78 -2.93 -1.72
N MET A 176 -7.04 -2.54 -1.87
CA MET A 176 -7.90 -2.03 -0.80
C MET A 176 -8.74 -3.15 -0.20
N GLY A 177 -9.29 -2.91 0.98
CA GLY A 177 -10.13 -3.85 1.72
C GLY A 177 -9.34 -4.90 2.49
N GLU A 178 -10.06 -5.82 3.12
CA GLU A 178 -9.51 -6.85 4.01
C GLU A 178 -8.54 -7.79 3.27
N ALA A 179 -8.90 -8.27 2.07
CA ALA A 179 -8.04 -9.11 1.26
C ALA A 179 -6.81 -8.34 0.72
N GLY A 180 -6.92 -7.02 0.59
CA GLY A 180 -5.83 -6.13 0.18
C GLY A 180 -4.70 -6.02 1.19
N LEU A 181 -4.92 -6.33 2.47
CA LEU A 181 -3.90 -6.28 3.52
C LEU A 181 -2.65 -7.09 3.17
N LEU A 182 -2.84 -8.29 2.63
CA LEU A 182 -1.74 -9.13 2.16
C LEU A 182 -0.84 -8.40 1.16
N THR A 183 -1.44 -7.67 0.23
CA THR A 183 -0.68 -6.93 -0.79
C THR A 183 0.08 -5.75 -0.21
N ARG A 184 -0.50 -5.03 0.76
CA ARG A 184 0.16 -3.90 1.43
C ARG A 184 1.39 -4.35 2.22
N ALA A 185 1.31 -5.54 2.84
CA ALA A 185 2.43 -6.14 3.56
C ALA A 185 3.52 -6.67 2.62
N LEU A 186 3.15 -7.27 1.46
CA LEU A 186 4.09 -7.97 0.58
C LEU A 186 4.60 -7.17 -0.61
N SER A 187 3.88 -6.17 -1.12
CA SER A 187 4.34 -5.39 -2.28
C SER A 187 5.73 -4.77 -2.06
N PRO A 188 6.10 -4.27 -0.87
CA PRO A 188 7.47 -3.82 -0.59
C PRO A 188 8.52 -4.92 -0.78
N CYS A 189 8.24 -6.16 -0.35
CA CYS A 189 9.14 -7.30 -0.53
C CYS A 189 9.28 -7.70 -2.01
N LEU A 190 8.29 -7.36 -2.84
CA LEU A 190 8.26 -7.60 -4.28
C LEU A 190 8.73 -6.39 -5.09
N GLY A 191 9.46 -5.46 -4.47
CA GLY A 191 10.09 -4.33 -5.15
C GLY A 191 9.16 -3.17 -5.50
N ALA A 192 8.08 -2.95 -4.73
CA ALA A 192 7.26 -1.76 -4.88
C ALA A 192 8.08 -0.49 -4.62
N ALA A 193 7.89 0.52 -5.49
CA ALA A 193 8.59 1.80 -5.36
C ALA A 193 8.08 2.63 -4.17
N LEU A 194 6.77 2.58 -3.93
CA LEU A 194 6.08 3.34 -2.89
C LEU A 194 5.25 2.41 -2.00
N SER A 195 5.08 2.79 -0.74
CA SER A 195 4.12 2.17 0.18
C SER A 195 3.37 3.26 0.92
N PHE A 196 2.05 3.13 1.06
CA PHE A 196 1.19 4.17 1.62
C PHE A 196 0.54 3.72 2.92
N GLY A 197 0.77 4.45 4.00
CA GLY A 197 0.13 4.25 5.30
C GLY A 197 -0.66 5.46 5.77
N ALA A 198 -1.66 5.27 6.64
CA ALA A 198 -2.30 6.36 7.34
C ALA A 198 -1.30 7.05 8.27
N ALA A 199 -1.32 8.36 8.34
CA ALA A 199 -0.41 9.11 9.21
C ALA A 199 -0.72 8.87 10.69
N LEU A 200 -2.01 8.79 11.06
CA LEU A 200 -2.50 8.68 12.43
C LEU A 200 -3.61 7.63 12.56
N PRO A 201 -3.80 7.07 13.76
CA PRO A 201 -4.90 6.14 14.03
C PRO A 201 -6.27 6.77 13.74
N GLY A 202 -7.15 5.99 13.11
CA GLY A 202 -8.50 6.44 12.74
C GLY A 202 -8.57 7.34 11.49
N GLU A 203 -7.44 7.63 10.84
CA GLU A 203 -7.33 8.56 9.71
C GLU A 203 -6.98 7.86 8.40
N ALA A 204 -7.36 6.61 8.25
CA ALA A 204 -7.18 5.89 7.01
C ALA A 204 -7.90 6.60 5.85
N THR A 205 -7.17 6.86 4.77
CA THR A 205 -7.71 7.50 3.56
C THR A 205 -8.25 6.48 2.55
N ALA A 206 -8.12 5.18 2.85
CA ALA A 206 -8.64 4.09 2.02
C ALA A 206 -8.92 2.84 2.89
N PRO A 207 -9.91 2.00 2.52
CA PRO A 207 -10.20 0.75 3.22
C PRO A 207 -8.97 -0.15 3.33
N GLY A 208 -8.72 -0.72 4.52
CA GLY A 208 -7.58 -1.61 4.78
C GLY A 208 -6.22 -0.91 4.77
N GLN A 209 -6.16 0.41 4.85
CA GLN A 209 -4.90 1.12 4.99
C GLN A 209 -4.31 0.91 6.38
N LEU A 210 -3.05 0.43 6.42
CA LEU A 210 -2.27 0.28 7.65
C LEU A 210 -1.72 1.64 8.11
N LEU A 211 -1.36 1.75 9.38
CA LEU A 211 -0.61 2.92 9.85
C LEU A 211 0.80 2.95 9.22
N ALA A 212 1.31 4.14 8.97
CA ALA A 212 2.68 4.30 8.49
C ALA A 212 3.70 3.79 9.53
N SER A 213 3.42 3.97 10.82
CA SER A 213 4.20 3.38 11.91
C SER A 213 4.20 1.85 11.88
N ASP A 214 3.05 1.21 11.61
CA ASP A 214 2.98 -0.25 11.49
C ASP A 214 3.76 -0.76 10.27
N LEU A 215 3.70 -0.04 9.15
CA LEU A 215 4.51 -0.37 7.99
C LEU A 215 6.02 -0.31 8.29
N LEU A 216 6.47 0.64 9.13
CA LEU A 216 7.85 0.74 9.60
C LEU A 216 8.20 -0.37 10.58
N ASP A 217 7.40 -0.54 11.63
CA ASP A 217 7.76 -1.31 12.81
C ASP A 217 7.39 -2.78 12.68
N VAL A 218 6.25 -3.08 12.02
CA VAL A 218 5.77 -4.46 11.85
C VAL A 218 6.29 -5.07 10.55
N TYR A 219 6.28 -4.31 9.45
CA TYR A 219 6.62 -4.85 8.12
C TYR A 219 7.98 -4.38 7.60
N ALA A 220 8.72 -3.60 8.38
CA ALA A 220 10.06 -3.10 8.08
C ALA A 220 10.17 -2.39 6.71
N VAL A 221 9.10 -1.72 6.26
CA VAL A 221 9.09 -0.98 5.00
C VAL A 221 10.16 0.11 5.02
N GLY A 222 10.95 0.20 3.94
CA GLY A 222 12.10 1.12 3.87
C GLY A 222 13.38 0.63 4.57
N ARG A 223 13.33 -0.51 5.27
CA ARG A 223 14.48 -1.22 5.83
C ARG A 223 14.58 -2.60 5.20
N PRO A 224 15.18 -2.73 4.00
CA PRO A 224 15.21 -3.99 3.28
C PRO A 224 15.92 -5.05 4.12
N ARG A 225 15.24 -6.16 4.34
CA ARG A 225 15.76 -7.37 4.96
C ARG A 225 15.42 -8.56 4.08
N PRO A 226 16.25 -9.61 4.04
CA PRO A 226 15.89 -10.83 3.31
C PRO A 226 14.63 -11.44 3.94
N VAL A 227 13.71 -11.90 3.09
CA VAL A 227 12.55 -12.68 3.48
C VAL A 227 12.61 -13.98 2.68
N GLU A 228 12.91 -15.08 3.38
CA GLU A 228 13.06 -16.41 2.77
C GLU A 228 11.83 -17.28 3.01
N ALA A 229 11.04 -16.97 4.04
CA ALA A 229 9.80 -17.66 4.34
C ALA A 229 8.73 -16.70 4.85
N LEU A 230 7.48 -16.98 4.48
CA LEU A 230 6.31 -16.29 5.01
C LEU A 230 5.64 -17.16 6.07
N PHE A 231 5.13 -16.49 7.09
CA PHE A 231 4.17 -17.06 8.03
C PHE A 231 2.89 -16.24 7.97
N ALA A 232 1.74 -16.87 8.19
CA ALA A 232 0.48 -16.20 7.97
C ALA A 232 -0.50 -16.34 9.15
N LEU A 233 -1.30 -15.29 9.36
CA LEU A 233 -2.57 -15.41 10.06
C LEU A 233 -3.67 -15.65 9.03
N LEU A 234 -4.29 -16.82 9.05
CA LEU A 234 -5.39 -17.18 8.15
C LEU A 234 -6.72 -17.00 8.89
N GLY A 235 -7.63 -16.21 8.33
CA GLY A 235 -8.92 -15.96 8.95
C GLY A 235 -9.91 -15.24 8.01
N GLY A 236 -11.17 -15.08 8.45
CA GLY A 236 -12.16 -14.31 7.71
C GLY A 236 -11.96 -12.80 7.85
N ARG A 237 -11.54 -12.34 9.04
CA ARG A 237 -11.15 -10.97 9.37
C ARG A 237 -9.85 -11.00 10.14
N VAL A 238 -8.83 -10.35 9.64
CA VAL A 238 -7.46 -10.42 10.16
C VAL A 238 -6.85 -9.05 10.47
N SER A 239 -7.53 -7.96 10.08
CA SER A 239 -7.07 -6.57 10.19
C SER A 239 -6.80 -6.10 11.62
N HIS A 240 -7.51 -6.64 12.61
CA HIS A 240 -7.38 -6.22 14.00
C HIS A 240 -6.45 -7.10 14.83
N SER A 241 -5.79 -8.10 14.23
CA SER A 241 -4.93 -9.02 14.95
C SER A 241 -3.57 -8.40 15.27
N LEU A 242 -3.12 -8.60 16.51
CA LEU A 242 -1.78 -8.24 16.96
C LEU A 242 -0.71 -9.29 16.58
N SER A 243 -1.11 -10.43 16.01
CA SER A 243 -0.18 -11.50 15.64
C SER A 243 0.94 -11.05 14.71
N PRO A 244 0.69 -10.23 13.64
CA PRO A 244 1.77 -9.73 12.82
C PRO A 244 2.82 -8.93 13.60
N ALA A 245 2.40 -8.04 14.51
CA ALA A 245 3.31 -7.24 15.31
C ALA A 245 4.16 -8.14 16.25
N LEU A 246 3.53 -9.09 16.93
CA LEU A 246 4.22 -9.99 17.85
C LEU A 246 5.24 -10.87 17.12
N HIS A 247 4.82 -11.56 16.05
CA HIS A 247 5.69 -12.49 15.34
C HIS A 247 6.81 -11.79 14.58
N ASN A 248 6.54 -10.66 13.93
CA ASN A 248 7.56 -9.92 13.21
C ASN A 248 8.61 -9.31 14.13
N ALA A 249 8.21 -8.83 15.32
CA ALA A 249 9.16 -8.40 16.35
C ALA A 249 10.03 -9.58 16.85
N ALA A 250 9.46 -10.75 17.04
CA ALA A 250 10.22 -11.95 17.41
C ALA A 250 11.19 -12.39 16.31
N PHE A 251 10.76 -12.39 15.05
CA PHE A 251 11.64 -12.70 13.90
C PHE A 251 12.81 -11.72 13.79
N GLU A 252 12.56 -10.44 13.98
CA GLU A 252 13.61 -9.42 13.98
C GLU A 252 14.60 -9.63 15.13
N ALA A 253 14.10 -9.85 16.36
CA ALA A 253 14.95 -10.08 17.53
C ALA A 253 15.81 -11.35 17.42
N LEU A 254 15.32 -12.37 16.72
CA LEU A 254 16.02 -13.65 16.50
C LEU A 254 16.87 -13.65 15.21
N GLY A 255 16.85 -12.58 14.42
CA GLY A 255 17.57 -12.49 13.15
C GLY A 255 17.03 -13.46 12.09
N LEU A 256 15.77 -13.88 12.16
CA LEU A 256 15.17 -14.82 11.23
C LEU A 256 14.75 -14.11 9.94
N PRO A 257 15.08 -14.64 8.74
CA PRO A 257 14.69 -14.07 7.45
C PRO A 257 13.22 -14.45 7.11
N ALA A 258 12.30 -14.08 7.97
CA ALA A 258 10.89 -14.44 7.89
C ALA A 258 10.00 -13.20 8.04
N LEU A 259 8.80 -13.27 7.46
CA LEU A 259 7.78 -12.25 7.61
C LEU A 259 6.43 -12.90 7.92
N TYR A 260 5.73 -12.36 8.91
CA TYR A 260 4.38 -12.78 9.27
C TYR A 260 3.35 -11.80 8.70
N VAL A 261 2.36 -12.31 7.96
CA VAL A 261 1.40 -11.49 7.22
C VAL A 261 -0.06 -11.90 7.49
N PRO A 262 -1.01 -10.94 7.48
CA PRO A 262 -2.42 -11.25 7.56
C PRO A 262 -2.96 -11.70 6.20
N VAL A 263 -3.75 -12.77 6.17
CA VAL A 263 -4.39 -13.29 4.97
C VAL A 263 -5.87 -13.55 5.23
N ALA A 264 -6.72 -12.74 4.62
CA ALA A 264 -8.16 -12.94 4.66
C ALA A 264 -8.57 -14.01 3.66
N LEU A 265 -9.31 -15.01 4.12
CA LEU A 265 -9.82 -16.13 3.32
C LEU A 265 -11.34 -16.22 3.43
N ARG A 266 -11.96 -16.84 2.43
CA ARG A 266 -13.38 -17.24 2.43
C ARG A 266 -13.54 -18.73 2.72
N SER A 267 -12.56 -19.55 2.32
CA SER A 267 -12.50 -21.00 2.53
C SER A 267 -11.06 -21.41 2.75
N LEU A 268 -10.76 -21.99 3.88
CA LEU A 268 -9.40 -22.49 4.17
C LEU A 268 -9.04 -23.65 3.22
N ARG A 269 -9.96 -24.57 3.05
CA ARG A 269 -9.73 -25.78 2.24
C ARG A 269 -9.43 -25.47 0.77
N GLU A 270 -10.17 -24.53 0.20
CA GLU A 270 -10.04 -24.19 -1.22
C GLU A 270 -8.88 -23.22 -1.47
N GLU A 271 -8.72 -22.23 -0.60
CA GLU A 271 -7.81 -21.12 -0.84
C GLU A 271 -6.38 -21.35 -0.32
N LEU A 272 -6.17 -22.22 0.71
CA LEU A 272 -4.83 -22.48 1.23
C LEU A 272 -3.88 -23.12 0.18
N PRO A 273 -4.30 -24.13 -0.62
CA PRO A 273 -3.44 -24.65 -1.69
C PRO A 273 -3.09 -23.59 -2.74
N VAL A 274 -4.05 -22.73 -3.10
CA VAL A 274 -3.87 -21.64 -4.06
C VAL A 274 -2.87 -20.61 -3.50
N LEU A 275 -3.03 -20.22 -2.24
CA LEU A 275 -2.11 -19.30 -1.55
C LEU A 275 -0.68 -19.86 -1.54
N ARG A 276 -0.51 -21.12 -1.10
CA ARG A 276 0.82 -21.78 -1.04
C ARG A 276 1.50 -21.82 -2.40
N GLY A 277 0.78 -22.24 -3.44
CA GLY A 277 1.31 -22.29 -4.79
C GLY A 277 1.72 -20.92 -5.34
N ALA A 278 0.86 -19.90 -5.12
CA ALA A 278 1.13 -18.55 -5.57
C ALA A 278 2.32 -17.91 -4.85
N LEU A 279 2.40 -18.04 -3.53
CA LEU A 279 3.53 -17.51 -2.75
C LEU A 279 4.86 -18.21 -3.11
N SER A 280 4.84 -19.51 -3.29
CA SER A 280 6.02 -20.26 -3.76
C SER A 280 6.50 -19.78 -5.13
N ALA A 281 5.56 -19.53 -6.06
CA ALA A 281 5.89 -18.98 -7.39
C ALA A 281 6.47 -17.55 -7.34
N LEU A 282 6.16 -16.79 -6.29
CA LEU A 282 6.74 -15.47 -6.03
C LEU A 282 8.09 -15.53 -5.29
N GLY A 283 8.61 -16.73 -5.00
CA GLY A 283 9.84 -16.90 -4.24
C GLY A 283 9.69 -16.64 -2.73
N LEU A 284 8.45 -16.64 -2.21
CA LEU A 284 8.09 -16.37 -0.82
C LEU A 284 7.29 -17.54 -0.24
N PRO A 285 7.90 -18.74 -0.05
CA PRO A 285 7.17 -19.94 0.37
C PRO A 285 6.52 -19.75 1.74
N LEU A 286 5.31 -20.30 1.92
CA LEU A 286 4.60 -20.32 3.19
C LEU A 286 5.21 -21.39 4.11
N GLY A 287 5.92 -20.96 5.17
CA GLY A 287 6.56 -21.81 6.16
C GLY A 287 5.62 -22.32 7.25
N GLY A 288 4.54 -21.57 7.54
CA GLY A 288 3.55 -21.93 8.55
C GLY A 288 2.43 -20.93 8.66
N ALA A 289 1.39 -21.29 9.42
CA ALA A 289 0.27 -20.38 9.64
C ALA A 289 -0.38 -20.59 11.00
N SER A 290 -0.86 -19.48 11.59
CA SER A 290 -1.89 -19.51 12.64
C SER A 290 -3.25 -19.39 11.99
N VAL A 291 -4.23 -20.10 12.54
CA VAL A 291 -5.61 -20.07 12.02
C VAL A 291 -6.54 -19.45 13.06
N THR A 292 -7.36 -18.49 12.63
CA THR A 292 -8.38 -17.85 13.48
C THR A 292 -9.78 -18.06 12.94
N ILE A 293 -10.75 -17.43 13.58
CA ILE A 293 -12.17 -17.52 13.22
C ILE A 293 -12.37 -17.11 11.74
N PRO A 294 -13.19 -17.86 10.98
CA PRO A 294 -14.04 -18.98 11.39
C PRO A 294 -13.41 -20.36 11.17
N PHE A 295 -12.13 -20.48 10.83
CA PHE A 295 -11.52 -21.66 10.22
C PHE A 295 -10.81 -22.62 11.21
N LYS A 296 -10.87 -22.43 12.52
CA LYS A 296 -10.15 -23.27 13.49
C LYS A 296 -10.54 -24.75 13.40
N GLU A 297 -11.85 -25.04 13.33
CA GLU A 297 -12.32 -26.42 13.19
C GLU A 297 -12.00 -27.02 11.81
N GLU A 298 -12.06 -26.21 10.78
CA GLU A 298 -11.70 -26.65 9.43
C GLU A 298 -10.21 -26.96 9.35
N ALA A 299 -9.37 -26.16 10.00
CA ALA A 299 -7.93 -26.39 10.08
C ALA A 299 -7.60 -27.74 10.71
N ALA A 300 -8.26 -28.10 11.80
CA ALA A 300 -8.07 -29.40 12.45
C ALA A 300 -8.45 -30.58 11.52
N ARG A 301 -9.44 -30.39 10.68
CA ARG A 301 -9.89 -31.43 9.71
C ARG A 301 -8.96 -31.58 8.50
N VAL A 302 -8.31 -30.51 8.07
CA VAL A 302 -7.39 -30.53 6.90
C VAL A 302 -5.94 -30.80 7.29
N ALA A 303 -5.62 -30.76 8.58
CA ALA A 303 -4.31 -31.13 9.10
C ALA A 303 -4.05 -32.63 8.90
N GLY A 304 -2.88 -32.99 8.37
CA GLY A 304 -2.49 -34.40 8.16
C GLY A 304 -2.18 -35.13 9.47
N ALA A 305 -1.84 -34.39 10.52
CA ALA A 305 -1.63 -34.88 11.89
C ALA A 305 -2.01 -33.78 12.86
N VAL A 306 -2.53 -34.17 14.04
CA VAL A 306 -2.84 -33.27 15.15
C VAL A 306 -2.02 -33.72 16.36
N GLU A 307 -1.14 -32.84 16.84
CA GLU A 307 -0.29 -33.13 18.02
C GLU A 307 -0.79 -32.37 19.25
N GLY A 308 -0.63 -33.01 20.43
CA GLY A 308 -0.87 -32.41 21.75
C GLY A 308 -2.33 -32.10 22.07
N SER A 309 -2.55 -31.08 22.89
CA SER A 309 -3.84 -30.73 23.53
C SER A 309 -4.84 -30.02 22.56
N VAL A 310 -4.67 -30.12 21.27
CA VAL A 310 -5.53 -29.47 20.27
C VAL A 310 -6.91 -30.13 20.15
N GLY A 311 -7.15 -31.21 20.85
CA GLY A 311 -8.39 -31.98 20.78
C GLY A 311 -9.44 -31.68 21.87
N ASN A 312 -9.29 -30.64 22.69
CA ASN A 312 -10.26 -30.24 23.73
C ASN A 312 -10.83 -28.85 23.48
#